data_dafb1becec223007e548c8c1daaf9ade
#
_entry.id   dafb1becec223007e548c8c1daaf9ade
#
_cell.length_a   1.000
_cell.length_b   1.000
_cell.length_c   1.000
_cell.angle_alpha   90.00
_cell.angle_beta   90.00
_cell.angle_gamma   90.00
#
_symmetry.space_group_name_H-M   'P 1'
#
loop_
_entity.id
_entity.type
_entity.pdbx_description
1 polymer ?
#
loop_
_entity_poly.entity_id
_entity_poly.type
_entity_poly.pdbx_seq_one_letter_code
_entity_poly.pdbx_strand_id
1 'polypeptide(L)'
;MVHPKLFVTDLDGTLLDDDHFTVSERNRAALKALQAQGIKLCACTGRVLCVLPKAVEELEFDYAITSNGGSCIDLKTGEHIFTAYLPERLARQAWEYIEPTSCLTEWFVKDDILMDRERWLQWPARLKAPWHREYLGGGKGVVVDDIHEFFDQGAPGLEKISVFDCPKDMRERVIDPLLATGEFEISTSLGINFEISHILADKGSALKTLCRHMGISPEAAIAFGDGGNDVKLMDAAGTAVAMGNAVPALKERADVITKRNSEDGVAVYLEENVLK
;
A
#
# COMPACT_ATOMS: atom_id res chain seq x y z
N MET A 1 -24.53 -8.12 -14.50
CA MET A 1 -23.23 -7.70 -13.92
C MET A 1 -22.15 -8.04 -14.92
N VAL A 2 -21.17 -7.16 -15.11
CA VAL A 2 -20.00 -7.46 -15.96
C VAL A 2 -19.19 -8.53 -15.24
N HIS A 3 -18.81 -9.61 -15.95
CA HIS A 3 -17.95 -10.65 -15.37
C HIS A 3 -16.59 -10.02 -15.07
N PRO A 4 -16.09 -10.07 -13.82
CA PRO A 4 -14.84 -9.43 -13.47
C PRO A 4 -13.66 -10.06 -14.20
N LYS A 5 -12.68 -9.24 -14.58
CA LYS A 5 -11.43 -9.68 -15.20
C LYS A 5 -10.22 -9.46 -14.30
N LEU A 6 -10.38 -8.59 -13.31
CA LEU A 6 -9.33 -8.24 -12.34
C LEU A 6 -9.93 -8.21 -10.94
N PHE A 7 -9.31 -8.94 -10.04
CA PHE A 7 -9.51 -8.88 -8.59
C PHE A 7 -8.37 -8.06 -8.00
N VAL A 8 -8.71 -7.04 -7.24
CA VAL A 8 -7.76 -6.15 -6.57
C VAL A 8 -8.03 -6.15 -5.07
N THR A 9 -7.05 -6.35 -4.26
CA THR A 9 -7.22 -6.37 -2.82
C THR A 9 -6.12 -5.61 -2.10
N ASP A 10 -6.53 -4.79 -1.12
CA ASP A 10 -5.58 -4.42 -0.08
C ASP A 10 -5.17 -5.67 0.71
N LEU A 11 -4.07 -5.57 1.45
CA LEU A 11 -3.51 -6.67 2.21
C LEU A 11 -3.85 -6.55 3.71
N ASP A 12 -3.34 -5.53 4.37
CA ASP A 12 -3.44 -5.34 5.81
C ASP A 12 -4.86 -4.93 6.22
N GLY A 13 -5.51 -5.74 7.06
CA GLY A 13 -6.91 -5.50 7.43
C GLY A 13 -7.94 -5.89 6.37
N THR A 14 -7.50 -6.43 5.22
CA THR A 14 -8.36 -6.85 4.12
C THR A 14 -8.18 -8.33 3.78
N LEU A 15 -7.10 -8.71 3.08
CA LEU A 15 -6.85 -10.11 2.72
C LEU A 15 -6.12 -10.88 3.81
N LEU A 16 -5.21 -10.20 4.53
CA LEU A 16 -4.42 -10.78 5.61
C LEU A 16 -5.23 -10.83 6.91
N ASP A 17 -4.94 -11.85 7.71
CA ASP A 17 -5.41 -11.94 9.09
C ASP A 17 -4.78 -10.85 9.98
N ASP A 18 -5.22 -10.79 11.23
CA ASP A 18 -4.76 -9.82 12.24
C ASP A 18 -3.25 -9.97 12.59
N ASP A 19 -2.60 -11.05 12.12
CA ASP A 19 -1.15 -11.24 12.22
C ASP A 19 -0.35 -10.47 11.17
N HIS A 20 -1.01 -9.90 10.14
CA HIS A 20 -0.43 -9.18 9.02
C HIS A 20 0.43 -10.03 8.05
N PHE A 21 0.37 -11.35 8.13
CA PHE A 21 1.18 -12.25 7.30
C PHE A 21 0.38 -13.39 6.67
N THR A 22 -0.64 -13.88 7.36
CA THR A 22 -1.36 -15.09 6.98
C THR A 22 -2.58 -14.76 6.11
N VAL A 23 -2.81 -15.56 5.09
CA VAL A 23 -4.08 -15.61 4.36
C VAL A 23 -4.78 -16.92 4.73
N SER A 24 -6.03 -16.86 5.16
CA SER A 24 -6.79 -18.03 5.58
C SER A 24 -6.95 -19.05 4.45
N GLU A 25 -7.15 -20.33 4.80
CA GLU A 25 -7.35 -21.39 3.81
C GLU A 25 -8.60 -21.14 2.94
N ARG A 26 -9.64 -20.52 3.49
CA ARG A 26 -10.86 -20.19 2.74
C ARG A 26 -10.61 -19.08 1.73
N ASN A 27 -9.92 -18.01 2.12
CA ASN A 27 -9.50 -16.94 1.20
C ASN A 27 -8.59 -17.52 0.11
N ARG A 28 -7.62 -18.38 0.45
CA ARG A 28 -6.76 -19.07 -0.52
C ARG A 28 -7.56 -19.88 -1.54
N ALA A 29 -8.53 -20.65 -1.07
CA ALA A 29 -9.38 -21.46 -1.95
C ALA A 29 -10.22 -20.59 -2.90
N ALA A 30 -10.80 -19.50 -2.41
CA ALA A 30 -11.58 -18.55 -3.21
C ALA A 30 -10.72 -17.87 -4.28
N LEU A 31 -9.50 -17.42 -3.95
CA LEU A 31 -8.59 -16.81 -4.92
C LEU A 31 -8.14 -17.81 -6.01
N LYS A 32 -7.83 -19.05 -5.64
CA LYS A 32 -7.54 -20.10 -6.63
C LYS A 32 -8.72 -20.39 -7.57
N ALA A 33 -9.94 -20.31 -7.04
CA ALA A 33 -11.14 -20.48 -7.87
C ALA A 33 -11.32 -19.29 -8.87
N LEU A 34 -10.97 -18.05 -8.47
CA LEU A 34 -10.93 -16.92 -9.40
C LEU A 34 -9.90 -17.13 -10.51
N GLN A 35 -8.69 -17.55 -10.15
CA GLN A 35 -7.62 -17.84 -11.14
C GLN A 35 -8.04 -18.94 -12.12
N ALA A 36 -8.74 -19.97 -11.66
CA ALA A 36 -9.29 -21.03 -12.51
C ALA A 36 -10.33 -20.51 -13.53
N GLN A 37 -10.99 -19.38 -13.23
CA GLN A 37 -11.89 -18.68 -14.15
C GLN A 37 -11.15 -17.67 -15.06
N GLY A 38 -9.82 -17.58 -14.96
CA GLY A 38 -8.99 -16.65 -15.74
C GLY A 38 -9.00 -15.21 -15.21
N ILE A 39 -9.51 -14.96 -14.01
CA ILE A 39 -9.49 -13.64 -13.37
C ILE A 39 -8.09 -13.38 -12.83
N LYS A 40 -7.52 -12.22 -13.17
CA LYS A 40 -6.20 -11.81 -12.71
C LYS A 40 -6.25 -11.29 -11.28
N LEU A 41 -5.19 -11.55 -10.50
CA LEU A 41 -5.05 -11.10 -9.12
C LEU A 41 -4.05 -9.95 -9.03
N CYS A 42 -4.42 -8.89 -8.31
CA CYS A 42 -3.57 -7.75 -8.00
C CYS A 42 -3.58 -7.46 -6.49
N ALA A 43 -2.44 -7.50 -5.84
CA ALA A 43 -2.25 -6.94 -4.50
C ALA A 43 -2.12 -5.42 -4.61
N CYS A 44 -2.82 -4.65 -3.75
CA CYS A 44 -2.81 -3.19 -3.80
C CYS A 44 -2.59 -2.61 -2.39
N THR A 45 -1.34 -2.36 -2.02
CA THR A 45 -0.92 -2.18 -0.64
C THR A 45 -0.05 -0.93 -0.41
N GLY A 46 -0.01 -0.46 0.84
CA GLY A 46 0.98 0.52 1.29
C GLY A 46 2.39 -0.05 1.44
N ARG A 47 2.55 -1.37 1.46
CA ARG A 47 3.86 -2.03 1.55
C ARG A 47 4.69 -1.80 0.29
N VAL A 48 6.02 -1.77 0.44
CA VAL A 48 6.97 -1.86 -0.68
C VAL A 48 7.20 -3.32 -1.08
N LEU A 49 7.69 -3.56 -2.28
CA LEU A 49 7.79 -4.91 -2.86
C LEU A 49 8.57 -5.90 -1.97
N CYS A 50 9.72 -5.49 -1.43
CA CYS A 50 10.59 -6.39 -0.63
C CYS A 50 9.92 -6.93 0.64
N VAL A 51 8.85 -6.30 1.13
CA VAL A 51 8.12 -6.72 2.34
C VAL A 51 6.70 -7.22 2.06
N LEU A 52 6.41 -7.58 0.83
CA LEU A 52 5.19 -8.32 0.53
C LEU A 52 5.19 -9.66 1.28
N PRO A 53 4.04 -10.08 1.84
CA PRO A 53 3.94 -11.39 2.48
C PRO A 53 4.18 -12.53 1.49
N LYS A 54 4.80 -13.61 1.94
CA LYS A 54 4.99 -14.83 1.12
C LYS A 54 3.68 -15.35 0.51
N ALA A 55 2.56 -15.12 1.18
CA ALA A 55 1.24 -15.48 0.67
C ALA A 55 0.93 -14.89 -0.70
N VAL A 56 1.45 -13.71 -1.05
CA VAL A 56 1.28 -13.08 -2.38
C VAL A 56 2.01 -13.90 -3.44
N GLU A 57 3.25 -14.35 -3.16
CA GLU A 57 4.02 -15.22 -4.04
C GLU A 57 3.38 -16.62 -4.14
N GLU A 58 3.06 -17.25 -2.99
CA GLU A 58 2.44 -18.58 -2.91
C GLU A 58 1.08 -18.67 -3.63
N LEU A 59 0.34 -17.57 -3.68
CA LEU A 59 -0.95 -17.45 -4.39
C LEU A 59 -0.77 -16.99 -5.84
N GLU A 60 0.46 -16.83 -6.31
CA GLU A 60 0.78 -16.47 -7.69
C GLU A 60 0.00 -15.23 -8.18
N PHE A 61 0.00 -14.16 -7.40
CA PHE A 61 -0.58 -12.89 -7.85
C PHE A 61 0.09 -12.45 -9.17
N ASP A 62 -0.71 -11.94 -10.10
CA ASP A 62 -0.21 -11.48 -11.39
C ASP A 62 0.45 -10.11 -11.29
N TYR A 63 -0.11 -9.22 -10.45
CA TYR A 63 0.31 -7.82 -10.31
C TYR A 63 0.40 -7.38 -8.86
N ALA A 64 1.23 -6.39 -8.61
CA ALA A 64 1.24 -5.66 -7.36
C ALA A 64 1.23 -4.15 -7.59
N ILE A 65 0.34 -3.45 -6.89
CA ILE A 65 0.39 -2.00 -6.68
C ILE A 65 0.95 -1.81 -5.29
N THR A 66 2.15 -1.24 -5.19
CA THR A 66 2.90 -1.07 -3.94
C THR A 66 3.03 0.39 -3.56
N SER A 67 3.46 0.67 -2.33
CA SER A 67 3.71 2.04 -1.84
C SER A 67 2.52 2.99 -2.04
N ASN A 68 1.27 2.49 -1.82
CA ASN A 68 0.01 3.21 -2.06
C ASN A 68 -0.19 3.70 -3.50
N GLY A 69 0.38 3.02 -4.49
CA GLY A 69 0.33 3.44 -5.89
C GLY A 69 1.59 4.14 -6.38
N GLY A 70 2.65 4.14 -5.57
CA GLY A 70 3.98 4.62 -5.98
C GLY A 70 4.59 3.76 -7.07
N SER A 71 4.25 2.48 -7.12
CA SER A 71 4.68 1.54 -8.15
C SER A 71 3.57 0.55 -8.50
N CYS A 72 3.53 0.10 -9.76
CA CYS A 72 2.69 -0.99 -10.23
C CYS A 72 3.56 -1.95 -11.05
N ILE A 73 3.58 -3.22 -10.65
CA ILE A 73 4.56 -4.21 -11.11
C ILE A 73 3.84 -5.45 -11.64
N ASP A 74 4.28 -5.97 -12.78
CA ASP A 74 3.98 -7.32 -13.23
C ASP A 74 4.88 -8.29 -12.46
N LEU A 75 4.31 -9.09 -11.57
CA LEU A 75 5.07 -9.99 -10.68
C LEU A 75 5.69 -11.19 -11.41
N LYS A 76 5.27 -11.48 -12.64
CA LYS A 76 5.84 -12.57 -13.44
C LYS A 76 7.10 -12.14 -14.18
N THR A 77 7.13 -10.90 -14.65
CA THR A 77 8.24 -10.36 -15.44
C THR A 77 9.18 -9.49 -14.62
N GLY A 78 8.71 -8.93 -13.49
CA GLY A 78 9.39 -7.91 -12.72
C GLY A 78 9.34 -6.51 -13.38
N GLU A 79 8.53 -6.34 -14.42
CA GLU A 79 8.41 -5.06 -15.14
C GLU A 79 7.57 -4.07 -14.32
N HIS A 80 8.08 -2.85 -14.17
CA HIS A 80 7.32 -1.73 -13.63
C HIS A 80 6.43 -1.13 -14.72
N ILE A 81 5.14 -1.42 -14.66
CA ILE A 81 4.11 -0.89 -15.56
C ILE A 81 3.92 0.60 -15.36
N PHE A 82 4.08 1.05 -14.12
CA PHE A 82 3.91 2.44 -13.71
C PHE A 82 4.74 2.73 -12.46
N THR A 83 5.29 3.95 -12.40
CA THR A 83 5.93 4.49 -11.21
C THR A 83 5.54 5.96 -11.04
N ALA A 84 5.31 6.37 -9.80
CA ALA A 84 5.08 7.75 -9.40
C ALA A 84 6.07 8.15 -8.31
N TYR A 85 7.36 8.18 -8.68
CA TYR A 85 8.43 8.50 -7.74
C TYR A 85 8.40 9.98 -7.33
N LEU A 86 8.75 10.25 -6.09
CA LEU A 86 9.05 11.59 -5.61
C LEU A 86 10.35 12.08 -6.25
N PRO A 87 10.34 13.15 -7.05
CA PRO A 87 11.59 13.72 -7.56
C PRO A 87 12.41 14.34 -6.42
N GLU A 88 13.74 14.43 -6.61
CA GLU A 88 14.68 14.95 -5.62
C GLU A 88 14.21 16.25 -4.96
N ARG A 89 13.72 17.20 -5.74
CA ARG A 89 13.21 18.48 -5.23
C ARG A 89 12.13 18.30 -4.16
N LEU A 90 11.16 17.41 -4.42
CA LEU A 90 10.08 17.13 -3.47
C LEU A 90 10.59 16.32 -2.26
N ALA A 91 11.52 15.40 -2.49
CA ALA A 91 12.15 14.64 -1.41
C ALA A 91 12.88 15.56 -0.42
N ARG A 92 13.70 16.50 -0.92
CA ARG A 92 14.38 17.51 -0.10
C ARG A 92 13.37 18.41 0.62
N GLN A 93 12.35 18.88 -0.09
CA GLN A 93 11.30 19.72 0.51
C GLN A 93 10.59 19.00 1.65
N ALA A 94 10.22 17.72 1.48
CA ALA A 94 9.62 16.94 2.56
C ALA A 94 10.59 16.78 3.74
N TRP A 95 11.88 16.52 3.45
CA TRP A 95 12.90 16.36 4.47
C TRP A 95 13.13 17.62 5.29
N GLU A 96 13.12 18.81 4.70
CA GLU A 96 13.25 20.09 5.42
C GLU A 96 12.23 20.23 6.57
N TYR A 97 11.01 19.68 6.42
CA TYR A 97 10.01 19.66 7.49
C TYR A 97 10.19 18.50 8.47
N ILE A 98 10.72 17.35 8.02
CA ILE A 98 10.88 16.14 8.84
C ILE A 98 12.17 16.20 9.68
N GLU A 99 13.27 16.66 9.09
CA GLU A 99 14.60 16.63 9.71
C GLU A 99 14.65 17.29 11.09
N PRO A 100 14.03 18.48 11.31
CA PRO A 100 14.05 19.12 12.62
C PRO A 100 13.23 18.37 13.68
N THR A 101 12.56 17.29 13.29
CA THR A 101 11.70 16.50 14.15
C THR A 101 12.45 15.30 14.71
N SER A 102 11.93 14.74 15.80
CA SER A 102 12.40 13.45 16.33
C SER A 102 11.67 12.24 15.72
N CYS A 103 10.84 12.44 14.70
CA CYS A 103 10.09 11.35 14.07
C CYS A 103 11.02 10.28 13.49
N LEU A 104 10.55 9.03 13.50
CA LEU A 104 11.22 7.93 12.83
C LEU A 104 10.81 7.90 11.36
N THR A 105 11.71 7.54 10.47
CA THR A 105 11.46 7.53 9.03
C THR A 105 11.92 6.25 8.36
N GLU A 106 11.15 5.81 7.39
CA GLU A 106 11.51 4.81 6.36
C GLU A 106 11.32 5.42 4.98
N TRP A 107 12.27 5.18 4.11
CA TRP A 107 12.28 5.66 2.74
C TRP A 107 12.12 4.46 1.81
N PHE A 108 11.03 4.39 1.09
CA PHE A 108 10.76 3.31 0.16
C PHE A 108 11.37 3.66 -1.19
N VAL A 109 12.41 2.92 -1.57
CA VAL A 109 13.29 3.26 -2.69
C VAL A 109 13.52 2.03 -3.56
N LYS A 110 13.05 2.06 -4.81
CA LYS A 110 13.25 0.99 -5.80
C LYS A 110 12.93 -0.39 -5.22
N ASP A 111 11.70 -0.52 -4.72
CA ASP A 111 11.19 -1.78 -4.16
C ASP A 111 11.83 -2.23 -2.84
N ASP A 112 12.69 -1.42 -2.24
CA ASP A 112 13.38 -1.69 -0.98
C ASP A 112 13.15 -0.56 0.05
N ILE A 113 13.67 -0.72 1.25
CA ILE A 113 13.59 0.24 2.35
C ILE A 113 14.97 0.81 2.64
N LEU A 114 15.07 2.14 2.70
CA LEU A 114 16.25 2.85 3.14
C LEU A 114 15.95 3.52 4.49
N MET A 115 16.88 3.45 5.41
CA MET A 115 16.75 3.97 6.77
C MET A 115 17.97 4.79 7.16
N ASP A 116 17.73 5.97 7.70
CA ASP A 116 18.78 6.78 8.32
C ASP A 116 19.26 6.13 9.62
N ARG A 117 20.59 5.98 9.78
CA ARG A 117 21.21 5.25 10.92
C ARG A 117 20.83 5.85 12.26
N GLU A 118 20.86 7.18 12.41
CA GLU A 118 20.60 7.82 13.68
C GLU A 118 19.17 7.56 14.13
N ARG A 119 18.21 7.66 13.23
CA ARG A 119 16.79 7.38 13.47
C ARG A 119 16.54 5.89 13.68
N TRP A 120 17.16 5.05 12.85
CA TRP A 120 17.04 3.58 12.93
C TRP A 120 17.45 3.03 14.29
N LEU A 121 18.53 3.53 14.89
CA LEU A 121 18.97 3.08 16.22
C LEU A 121 17.97 3.37 17.34
N GLN A 122 17.02 4.28 17.13
CA GLN A 122 15.99 4.63 18.11
C GLN A 122 14.74 3.75 18.01
N TRP A 123 14.54 3.01 16.89
CA TRP A 123 13.34 2.24 16.62
C TRP A 123 12.98 1.22 17.70
N PRO A 124 13.92 0.36 18.17
CA PRO A 124 13.59 -0.67 19.15
C PRO A 124 13.05 -0.13 20.48
N ALA A 125 13.45 1.09 20.83
CA ALA A 125 13.01 1.74 22.08
C ALA A 125 11.65 2.45 21.92
N ARG A 126 11.34 2.93 20.73
CA ARG A 126 10.20 3.84 20.47
C ARG A 126 9.00 3.13 19.83
N LEU A 127 9.22 2.20 18.91
CA LEU A 127 8.16 1.42 18.29
C LEU A 127 8.05 0.03 18.92
N LYS A 128 6.96 -0.18 19.64
CA LYS A 128 6.72 -1.41 20.41
C LYS A 128 5.80 -2.41 19.71
N ALA A 129 5.41 -2.13 18.46
CA ALA A 129 4.53 -3.03 17.71
C ALA A 129 5.27 -4.35 17.37
N PRO A 130 4.77 -5.53 17.80
CA PRO A 130 5.47 -6.80 17.58
C PRO A 130 5.76 -7.09 16.11
N TRP A 131 4.82 -6.79 15.22
CA TRP A 131 4.93 -7.00 13.78
C TRP A 131 6.03 -6.14 13.14
N HIS A 132 6.35 -4.98 13.71
CA HIS A 132 7.41 -4.11 13.20
C HIS A 132 8.81 -4.74 13.35
N ARG A 133 9.01 -5.52 14.41
CA ARG A 133 10.26 -6.27 14.60
C ARG A 133 10.42 -7.37 13.57
N GLU A 134 9.34 -8.01 13.18
CA GLU A 134 9.35 -9.08 12.18
C GLU A 134 9.49 -8.52 10.77
N TYR A 135 8.83 -7.41 10.51
CA TYR A 135 8.91 -6.65 9.27
C TYR A 135 10.35 -6.15 8.96
N LEU A 136 11.04 -5.61 9.98
CA LEU A 136 12.40 -5.10 9.88
C LEU A 136 13.46 -6.11 10.34
N GLY A 137 13.10 -7.05 11.21
CA GLY A 137 13.99 -8.08 11.75
C GLY A 137 14.37 -9.17 10.73
N GLY A 138 13.70 -9.21 9.60
CA GLY A 138 14.01 -10.10 8.47
C GLY A 138 15.26 -9.72 7.67
N GLY A 139 16.03 -8.72 8.12
CA GLY A 139 17.25 -8.25 7.45
C GLY A 139 16.96 -7.49 6.14
N LYS A 140 15.72 -7.03 5.98
CA LYS A 140 15.31 -6.23 4.82
C LYS A 140 15.58 -4.75 5.07
N GLY A 141 15.93 -4.04 4.00
CA GLY A 141 16.27 -2.63 4.06
C GLY A 141 17.77 -2.35 4.21
N VAL A 142 18.15 -1.17 3.79
CA VAL A 142 19.53 -0.67 3.82
C VAL A 142 19.62 0.49 4.80
N VAL A 143 20.56 0.40 5.74
CA VAL A 143 20.83 1.50 6.68
C VAL A 143 21.95 2.36 6.10
N VAL A 144 21.66 3.65 5.88
CA VAL A 144 22.64 4.65 5.41
C VAL A 144 23.11 5.51 6.57
N ASP A 145 24.34 5.99 6.49
CA ASP A 145 24.92 6.82 7.54
C ASP A 145 24.39 8.26 7.49
N ASP A 146 24.08 8.76 6.29
CA ASP A 146 23.54 10.10 6.07
C ASP A 146 22.55 10.06 4.90
N ILE A 147 21.30 10.43 5.14
CA ILE A 147 20.26 10.49 4.12
C ILE A 147 20.56 11.56 3.05
N HIS A 148 21.36 12.57 3.35
CA HIS A 148 21.75 13.58 2.39
C HIS A 148 22.57 13.00 1.22
N GLU A 149 23.34 11.93 1.44
CA GLU A 149 24.04 11.23 0.36
C GLU A 149 23.07 10.66 -0.68
N PHE A 150 21.90 10.18 -0.25
CA PHE A 150 20.85 9.73 -1.14
C PHE A 150 20.26 10.89 -1.97
N PHE A 151 20.08 12.06 -1.36
CA PHE A 151 19.63 13.25 -2.09
C PHE A 151 20.67 13.72 -3.10
N ASP A 152 21.94 13.71 -2.75
CA ASP A 152 23.04 14.14 -3.65
C ASP A 152 23.16 13.23 -4.88
N GLN A 153 22.64 12.02 -4.81
CA GLN A 153 22.48 11.11 -5.95
C GLN A 153 21.19 11.35 -6.76
N GLY A 154 20.38 12.36 -6.41
CA GLY A 154 19.14 12.70 -7.09
C GLY A 154 17.91 11.94 -6.58
N ALA A 155 17.97 11.35 -5.39
CA ALA A 155 16.91 10.55 -4.75
C ALA A 155 16.25 9.52 -5.71
N PRO A 156 17.03 8.68 -6.40
CA PRO A 156 16.56 7.87 -7.51
C PRO A 156 15.59 6.78 -7.06
N GLY A 157 14.35 6.82 -7.57
CA GLY A 157 13.35 5.79 -7.32
C GLY A 157 12.69 5.88 -5.96
N LEU A 158 12.62 7.05 -5.35
CA LEU A 158 11.90 7.28 -4.10
C LEU A 158 10.38 7.15 -4.33
N GLU A 159 9.76 6.12 -3.77
CA GLU A 159 8.33 5.85 -3.90
C GLU A 159 7.51 6.62 -2.86
N LYS A 160 7.94 6.57 -1.60
CA LYS A 160 7.31 7.31 -0.48
C LYS A 160 8.24 7.42 0.72
N ILE A 161 7.87 8.32 1.64
CA ILE A 161 8.49 8.47 2.96
C ILE A 161 7.42 8.11 3.99
N SER A 162 7.67 7.07 4.79
CA SER A 162 6.84 6.75 5.96
C SER A 162 7.42 7.42 7.20
N VAL A 163 6.57 8.13 7.95
CA VAL A 163 6.96 8.90 9.13
C VAL A 163 6.18 8.40 10.33
N PHE A 164 6.88 7.98 11.38
CA PHE A 164 6.33 7.34 12.56
C PHE A 164 6.65 8.08 13.85
N ASP A 165 5.90 7.74 14.90
CA ASP A 165 6.08 8.27 16.25
C ASP A 165 6.10 9.81 16.31
N CYS A 166 5.16 10.40 15.58
CA CYS A 166 5.03 11.84 15.52
C CYS A 166 4.14 12.37 16.66
N PRO A 167 4.60 13.37 17.42
CA PRO A 167 3.74 14.15 18.31
C PRO A 167 2.55 14.75 17.55
N LYS A 168 1.41 14.93 18.21
CA LYS A 168 0.16 15.40 17.57
C LYS A 168 0.31 16.74 16.86
N ASP A 169 1.08 17.66 17.46
CA ASP A 169 1.35 19.00 16.89
C ASP A 169 2.28 18.94 15.66
N MET A 170 3.11 17.91 15.56
CA MET A 170 4.01 17.72 14.42
C MET A 170 3.27 17.38 13.13
N ARG A 171 2.12 16.70 13.26
CA ARG A 171 1.29 16.37 12.11
C ARG A 171 0.88 17.63 11.34
N GLU A 172 0.38 18.63 12.04
CA GLU A 172 -0.01 19.93 11.45
C GLU A 172 1.20 20.70 10.91
N ARG A 173 2.35 20.64 11.61
CA ARG A 173 3.56 21.36 11.22
C ARG A 173 4.26 20.77 9.98
N VAL A 174 4.08 19.49 9.71
CA VAL A 174 4.68 18.81 8.55
C VAL A 174 3.66 18.65 7.43
N ILE A 175 2.44 18.18 7.76
CA ILE A 175 1.44 17.82 6.76
C ILE A 175 0.87 19.06 6.06
N ASP A 176 0.44 20.06 6.83
CA ASP A 176 -0.27 21.22 6.24
C ASP A 176 0.59 21.99 5.23
N PRO A 177 1.89 22.30 5.49
CA PRO A 177 2.74 22.93 4.49
C PRO A 177 2.95 22.10 3.23
N LEU A 178 3.09 20.76 3.36
CA LEU A 178 3.26 19.90 2.20
C LEU A 178 1.99 19.81 1.36
N LEU A 179 0.83 19.66 1.98
CA LEU A 179 -0.47 19.66 1.28
C LEU A 179 -0.73 20.97 0.56
N ALA A 180 -0.34 22.11 1.14
CA ALA A 180 -0.52 23.42 0.54
C ALA A 180 0.20 23.60 -0.81
N THR A 181 1.21 22.78 -1.10
CA THR A 181 1.92 22.80 -2.40
C THR A 181 1.11 22.17 -3.53
N GLY A 182 0.17 21.29 -3.22
CA GLY A 182 -0.57 20.50 -4.21
C GLY A 182 0.25 19.44 -4.95
N GLU A 183 1.49 19.15 -4.50
CA GLU A 183 2.41 18.20 -5.15
C GLU A 183 2.55 16.88 -4.39
N PHE A 184 2.00 16.79 -3.18
CA PHE A 184 2.08 15.61 -2.33
C PHE A 184 0.72 14.96 -2.09
N GLU A 185 0.73 13.63 -2.06
CA GLU A 185 -0.32 12.80 -1.48
C GLU A 185 0.12 12.40 -0.08
N ILE A 186 -0.75 12.62 0.91
CA ILE A 186 -0.48 12.24 2.30
C ILE A 186 -1.58 11.30 2.78
N SER A 187 -1.17 10.10 3.19
CA SER A 187 -2.06 9.05 3.69
C SER A 187 -1.64 8.55 5.07
N THR A 188 -2.46 7.75 5.68
CA THR A 188 -2.14 6.97 6.88
C THR A 188 -2.63 5.55 6.69
N SER A 189 -1.79 4.58 7.00
CA SER A 189 -2.12 3.15 6.89
C SER A 189 -2.33 2.49 8.25
N LEU A 190 -1.64 2.97 9.29
CA LEU A 190 -1.60 2.31 10.60
C LEU A 190 -2.18 3.16 11.74
N GLY A 191 -2.71 4.34 11.44
CA GLY A 191 -3.23 5.27 12.44
C GLY A 191 -2.18 5.93 13.35
N ILE A 192 -0.93 5.46 13.31
CA ILE A 192 0.22 5.95 14.10
C ILE A 192 1.32 6.55 13.22
N ASN A 193 1.13 6.51 11.92
CA ASN A 193 2.05 7.01 10.90
C ASN A 193 1.35 7.99 9.97
N PHE A 194 2.13 8.74 9.22
CA PHE A 194 1.70 9.32 7.96
C PHE A 194 2.73 9.02 6.87
N GLU A 195 2.26 8.99 5.64
CA GLU A 195 3.04 8.58 4.48
C GLU A 195 2.98 9.70 3.45
N ILE A 196 4.14 10.13 2.98
CA ILE A 196 4.31 11.22 2.01
C ILE A 196 4.69 10.59 0.68
N SER A 197 3.88 10.82 -0.33
CA SER A 197 4.08 10.32 -1.68
C SER A 197 3.91 11.45 -2.70
N HIS A 198 4.29 11.20 -3.95
CA HIS A 198 3.96 12.10 -5.05
C HIS A 198 2.44 12.17 -5.25
N ILE A 199 1.91 13.33 -5.64
CA ILE A 199 0.45 13.53 -5.83
C ILE A 199 -0.21 12.52 -6.78
N LEU A 200 0.56 11.93 -7.69
CA LEU A 200 0.09 10.89 -8.62
C LEU A 200 0.17 9.46 -8.02
N ALA A 201 0.77 9.29 -6.83
CA ALA A 201 0.90 8.01 -6.17
C ALA A 201 -0.34 7.74 -5.32
N ASP A 202 -1.39 7.23 -5.92
CA ASP A 202 -2.57 6.73 -5.23
C ASP A 202 -3.05 5.40 -5.85
N LYS A 203 -3.68 4.56 -5.03
CA LYS A 203 -4.15 3.22 -5.41
C LYS A 203 -5.13 3.25 -6.59
N GLY A 204 -5.98 4.27 -6.69
CA GLY A 204 -6.98 4.40 -7.76
C GLY A 204 -6.37 4.78 -9.10
N SER A 205 -5.42 5.71 -9.13
CA SER A 205 -4.66 6.08 -10.34
C SER A 205 -3.83 4.91 -10.85
N ALA A 206 -3.19 4.17 -9.95
CA ALA A 206 -2.44 2.98 -10.29
C ALA A 206 -3.35 1.87 -10.86
N LEU A 207 -4.53 1.63 -10.27
CA LEU A 207 -5.52 0.68 -10.81
C LEU A 207 -5.94 1.06 -12.24
N LYS A 208 -6.28 2.32 -12.48
CA LYS A 208 -6.67 2.78 -13.84
C LYS A 208 -5.55 2.56 -14.84
N THR A 209 -4.30 2.75 -14.43
CA THR A 209 -3.13 2.52 -15.29
C THR A 209 -2.92 1.03 -15.56
N LEU A 210 -3.06 0.17 -14.55
CA LEU A 210 -3.03 -1.29 -14.72
C LEU A 210 -4.14 -1.78 -15.66
N CYS A 211 -5.37 -1.30 -15.49
CA CYS A 211 -6.49 -1.65 -16.38
C CYS A 211 -6.18 -1.26 -17.84
N ARG A 212 -5.60 -0.08 -18.07
CA ARG A 212 -5.18 0.37 -19.40
C ARG A 212 -4.10 -0.55 -19.99
N HIS A 213 -3.10 -0.94 -19.19
CA HIS A 213 -2.05 -1.88 -19.60
C HIS A 213 -2.64 -3.24 -19.99
N MET A 214 -3.61 -3.75 -19.24
CA MET A 214 -4.32 -5.00 -19.52
C MET A 214 -5.32 -4.91 -20.67
N GLY A 215 -5.62 -3.73 -21.22
CA GLY A 215 -6.65 -3.53 -22.23
C GLY A 215 -8.07 -3.80 -21.74
N ILE A 216 -8.35 -3.57 -20.46
CA ILE A 216 -9.67 -3.72 -19.84
C ILE A 216 -10.17 -2.38 -19.31
N SER A 217 -11.50 -2.28 -19.14
CA SER A 217 -12.09 -1.14 -18.43
C SER A 217 -12.00 -1.34 -16.92
N PRO A 218 -11.83 -0.28 -16.10
CA PRO A 218 -11.91 -0.35 -14.65
C PRO A 218 -13.23 -0.93 -14.12
N GLU A 219 -14.33 -0.83 -14.88
CA GLU A 219 -15.60 -1.47 -14.55
C GLU A 219 -15.53 -3.00 -14.51
N ALA A 220 -14.48 -3.60 -15.08
CA ALA A 220 -14.21 -5.03 -14.98
C ALA A 220 -13.32 -5.40 -13.79
N ALA A 221 -13.01 -4.48 -12.89
CA ALA A 221 -12.26 -4.72 -11.67
C ALA A 221 -13.19 -4.76 -10.45
N ILE A 222 -12.94 -5.74 -9.55
CA ILE A 222 -13.51 -5.75 -8.20
C ILE A 222 -12.38 -5.38 -7.24
N ALA A 223 -12.60 -4.40 -6.36
CA ALA A 223 -11.62 -3.95 -5.38
C ALA A 223 -12.11 -4.17 -3.95
N PHE A 224 -11.20 -4.63 -3.09
CA PHE A 224 -11.40 -4.82 -1.66
C PHE A 224 -10.46 -3.92 -0.86
N GLY A 225 -10.96 -3.34 0.24
CA GLY A 225 -10.16 -2.51 1.12
C GLY A 225 -10.82 -2.24 2.46
N ASP A 226 -10.08 -1.65 3.38
CA ASP A 226 -10.57 -1.28 4.72
C ASP A 226 -10.08 0.09 5.20
N GLY A 227 -8.99 0.61 4.65
CA GLY A 227 -8.31 1.83 5.08
C GLY A 227 -8.73 3.12 4.35
N GLY A 228 -8.27 4.26 4.87
CA GLY A 228 -8.47 5.57 4.22
C GLY A 228 -7.73 5.69 2.89
N ASN A 229 -6.60 5.00 2.72
CA ASN A 229 -5.81 4.93 1.49
C ASN A 229 -6.50 4.13 0.37
N ASP A 230 -7.61 3.41 0.68
CA ASP A 230 -8.39 2.66 -0.31
C ASP A 230 -9.53 3.48 -0.92
N VAL A 231 -9.82 4.67 -0.42
CA VAL A 231 -10.95 5.48 -0.91
C VAL A 231 -10.86 5.71 -2.41
N LYS A 232 -9.70 6.13 -2.92
CA LYS A 232 -9.50 6.34 -4.36
C LYS A 232 -9.52 5.02 -5.15
N LEU A 233 -9.13 3.90 -4.53
CA LEU A 233 -9.25 2.57 -5.12
C LEU A 233 -10.71 2.19 -5.34
N MET A 234 -11.57 2.40 -4.33
CA MET A 234 -13.02 2.17 -4.44
C MET A 234 -13.64 3.04 -5.52
N ASP A 235 -13.32 4.33 -5.55
CA ASP A 235 -13.82 5.28 -6.57
C ASP A 235 -13.38 4.89 -8.02
N ALA A 236 -12.33 4.10 -8.16
CA ALA A 236 -11.78 3.71 -9.46
C ALA A 236 -12.29 2.35 -9.98
N ALA A 237 -12.70 1.46 -9.10
CA ALA A 237 -13.11 0.10 -9.44
C ALA A 237 -14.57 0.06 -9.94
N GLY A 238 -14.91 -0.97 -10.72
CA GLY A 238 -16.28 -1.22 -11.16
C GLY A 238 -17.17 -1.82 -10.08
N THR A 239 -16.57 -2.49 -9.10
CA THR A 239 -17.24 -2.97 -7.89
C THR A 239 -16.33 -2.72 -6.69
N ALA A 240 -16.83 -1.93 -5.76
CA ALA A 240 -16.14 -1.53 -4.55
C ALA A 240 -16.68 -2.32 -3.34
N VAL A 241 -15.83 -3.12 -2.70
CA VAL A 241 -16.20 -3.96 -1.55
C VAL A 241 -15.42 -3.52 -0.32
N ALA A 242 -16.11 -2.92 0.66
CA ALA A 242 -15.50 -2.59 1.94
C ALA A 242 -15.56 -3.79 2.90
N MET A 243 -14.47 -3.99 3.64
CA MET A 243 -14.43 -4.98 4.71
C MET A 243 -15.31 -4.57 5.89
N GLY A 244 -15.78 -5.54 6.66
CA GLY A 244 -16.58 -5.30 7.87
C GLY A 244 -15.88 -4.47 8.94
N ASN A 245 -14.53 -4.51 8.98
CA ASN A 245 -13.67 -3.68 9.83
C ASN A 245 -13.29 -2.32 9.19
N ALA A 246 -13.72 -2.03 7.95
CA ALA A 246 -13.34 -0.82 7.25
C ALA A 246 -13.73 0.46 7.99
N VAL A 247 -12.95 1.53 7.75
CA VAL A 247 -13.26 2.87 8.26
C VAL A 247 -14.59 3.39 7.71
N PRO A 248 -15.34 4.23 8.45
CA PRO A 248 -16.65 4.72 8.03
C PRO A 248 -16.63 5.37 6.64
N ALA A 249 -15.64 6.19 6.34
CA ALA A 249 -15.51 6.87 5.06
C ALA A 249 -15.40 5.92 3.87
N LEU A 250 -14.78 4.74 4.05
CA LEU A 250 -14.70 3.73 3.01
C LEU A 250 -16.02 2.98 2.83
N LYS A 251 -16.69 2.65 3.94
CA LYS A 251 -18.02 2.00 3.90
C LYS A 251 -19.07 2.85 3.18
N GLU A 252 -18.97 4.18 3.29
CA GLU A 252 -19.86 5.12 2.59
C GLU A 252 -19.64 5.14 1.07
N ARG A 253 -18.44 4.73 0.59
CA ARG A 253 -18.07 4.70 -0.83
C ARG A 253 -18.25 3.34 -1.49
N ALA A 254 -18.36 2.29 -0.70
CA ALA A 254 -18.44 0.92 -1.21
C ALA A 254 -19.85 0.58 -1.73
N ASP A 255 -19.90 -0.22 -2.79
CA ASP A 255 -21.14 -0.79 -3.29
C ASP A 255 -21.68 -1.87 -2.34
N VAL A 256 -20.75 -2.58 -1.67
CA VAL A 256 -21.08 -3.69 -0.76
C VAL A 256 -20.14 -3.66 0.46
N ILE A 257 -20.70 -3.99 1.62
CA ILE A 257 -19.91 -4.24 2.84
C ILE A 257 -19.94 -5.74 3.09
N THR A 258 -18.78 -6.39 3.12
CA THR A 258 -18.62 -7.80 3.42
C THR A 258 -18.31 -8.04 4.90
N LYS A 259 -17.88 -9.27 5.27
CA LYS A 259 -17.41 -9.61 6.62
C LYS A 259 -16.06 -8.98 6.93
N ARG A 260 -15.62 -9.12 8.18
CA ARG A 260 -14.27 -8.67 8.59
C ARG A 260 -13.20 -9.54 7.93
N ASN A 261 -11.95 -9.04 7.90
CA ASN A 261 -10.80 -9.82 7.46
C ASN A 261 -10.66 -11.13 8.25
N SER A 262 -10.78 -11.07 9.59
CA SER A 262 -10.77 -12.24 10.49
C SER A 262 -11.99 -13.18 10.39
N GLU A 263 -12.95 -12.86 9.53
CA GLU A 263 -14.15 -13.66 9.24
C GLU A 263 -14.19 -14.11 7.76
N ASP A 264 -13.04 -14.14 7.09
CA ASP A 264 -12.89 -14.49 5.67
C ASP A 264 -13.72 -13.61 4.72
N GLY A 265 -13.84 -12.33 5.01
CA GLY A 265 -14.75 -11.42 4.29
C GLY A 265 -14.55 -11.39 2.78
N VAL A 266 -13.31 -11.58 2.30
CA VAL A 266 -13.00 -11.67 0.87
C VAL A 266 -13.64 -12.92 0.27
N ALA A 267 -13.41 -14.10 0.86
CA ALA A 267 -13.98 -15.36 0.38
C ALA A 267 -15.50 -15.36 0.44
N VAL A 268 -16.07 -14.85 1.54
CA VAL A 268 -17.55 -14.76 1.70
C VAL A 268 -18.17 -14.00 0.54
N TYR A 269 -17.63 -12.82 0.21
CA TYR A 269 -18.15 -12.04 -0.92
C TYR A 269 -18.00 -12.78 -2.25
N LEU A 270 -16.82 -13.36 -2.49
CA LEU A 270 -16.53 -14.05 -3.76
C LEU A 270 -17.44 -15.27 -3.96
N GLU A 271 -17.64 -16.10 -2.94
CA GLU A 271 -18.52 -17.27 -2.99
C GLU A 271 -19.98 -16.88 -3.24
N GLU A 272 -20.44 -15.77 -2.65
CA GLU A 272 -21.83 -15.33 -2.78
C GLU A 272 -22.11 -14.60 -4.11
N ASN A 273 -21.13 -13.98 -4.73
CA ASN A 273 -21.37 -13.05 -5.85
C ASN A 273 -20.61 -13.37 -7.15
N VAL A 274 -19.50 -14.11 -7.09
CA VAL A 274 -18.61 -14.30 -8.25
C VAL A 274 -18.43 -15.78 -8.62
N LEU A 275 -18.27 -16.67 -7.64
CA LEU A 275 -17.89 -18.06 -7.82
C LEU A 275 -19.07 -19.04 -7.98
N LYS A 276 -20.26 -18.54 -8.27
CA LYS A 276 -21.48 -19.37 -8.45
C LYS A 276 -21.44 -20.16 -9.73
#